data_40ae76113842b5cdd8d633df428550fe
#
_entry.id   40ae76113842b5cdd8d633df428550fe
#
_cell.length_a   1.000
_cell.length_b   1.000
_cell.length_c   1.000
_cell.angle_alpha   90.00
_cell.angle_beta   90.00
_cell.angle_gamma   90.00
#
_symmetry.space_group_name_H-M   'P 1'
#
loop_
_entity.id
_entity.type
_entity.pdbx_description
1 polymer ?
#
loop_
_entity_poly.entity_id
_entity_poly.type
_entity_poly.pdbx_seq_one_letter_code
_entity_poly.pdbx_strand_id
1 'polypeptide(L)'
;MLLAALIFKVKHIDVSTRVVVVSVKQFDVFPTRFATGDLMAFSERVTRLKSSLIREILAAAQRPEVMSFAGGLPAEAMLPALNWDGMPVNIGQYGMSEGEPHLRELLAAEARALGVPCQASQVLVVSGSQQTLDLAAKLYIDKGTPILLEGPTYLAALQIFQLFGADCLTVQLEADGPDLAALRTTLERQRPAFIYLIPTFQNPSAVRYSEAKREAVAALLDEFGVTLIEDEPYRELTFDGGSAQPIAGRLQKASWIYTGTVSKTLLPGLRVGYLIASPDLFPHLLKLKQSADLHTNRVGQWQAMQWIGTERYQQHLLELRSFYRERRDAFQAALERHFGDLADWQTPQGGLFFWLTLKQPLDTRTLLAQALDQNVAFMPGEPFFSEPDLHPGSLRLNFSHIDPARLDEGLKRLAAVVRQAQHAQAA
;
A
#
# COMPACT_ATOMS: atom_id res chain seq x y z
N MET A 1 -13.84 -27.50 -31.38
CA MET A 1 -12.84 -27.67 -32.45
C MET A 1 -13.17 -26.67 -33.57
N LEU A 2 -12.47 -25.57 -33.64
CA LEU A 2 -12.39 -24.74 -34.85
C LEU A 2 -11.00 -24.10 -34.84
N LEU A 3 -10.11 -24.66 -35.68
CA LEU A 3 -8.81 -24.12 -36.01
C LEU A 3 -9.02 -22.89 -36.89
N ALA A 4 -8.71 -21.68 -36.44
CA ALA A 4 -8.63 -20.51 -37.30
C ALA A 4 -7.27 -20.52 -38.00
N ALA A 5 -7.27 -20.75 -39.31
CA ALA A 5 -6.10 -20.68 -40.15
C ALA A 5 -5.67 -19.22 -40.33
N LEU A 6 -4.44 -18.88 -39.91
CA LEU A 6 -3.81 -17.60 -40.23
C LEU A 6 -3.38 -17.61 -41.70
N ILE A 7 -4.01 -16.78 -42.54
CA ILE A 7 -3.60 -16.56 -43.94
C ILE A 7 -2.71 -15.32 -43.97
N PHE A 8 -1.40 -15.53 -44.18
CA PHE A 8 -0.47 -14.44 -44.45
C PHE A 8 -0.47 -14.10 -45.93
N LYS A 9 -0.79 -12.87 -46.29
CA LYS A 9 -0.64 -12.34 -47.66
C LYS A 9 0.61 -11.49 -47.69
N VAL A 10 1.69 -12.04 -48.23
CA VAL A 10 2.96 -11.32 -48.47
C VAL A 10 2.78 -10.50 -49.77
N LYS A 11 2.86 -9.18 -49.70
CA LYS A 11 2.95 -8.29 -50.87
C LYS A 11 4.39 -7.73 -50.94
N HIS A 12 5.16 -8.21 -51.87
CA HIS A 12 6.51 -7.82 -52.26
C HIS A 12 7.64 -8.30 -51.35
N ILE A 13 8.54 -9.10 -51.95
CA ILE A 13 9.87 -9.40 -51.45
C ILE A 13 10.84 -8.65 -52.36
N ASP A 14 11.57 -7.66 -51.86
CA ASP A 14 12.69 -7.04 -52.51
C ASP A 14 13.97 -7.76 -52.03
N VAL A 15 14.67 -8.37 -52.98
CA VAL A 15 15.84 -9.25 -52.71
C VAL A 15 17.16 -8.47 -52.60
N SER A 16 17.14 -7.14 -52.80
CA SER A 16 18.34 -6.31 -52.88
C SER A 16 18.85 -5.77 -51.52
N THR A 17 17.98 -5.78 -50.49
CA THR A 17 18.36 -5.34 -49.15
C THR A 17 17.83 -6.31 -48.10
N ARG A 18 18.70 -6.91 -47.31
CA ARG A 18 18.36 -7.91 -46.26
C ARG A 18 17.51 -7.33 -45.10
N VAL A 19 16.49 -6.52 -45.37
CA VAL A 19 15.58 -5.98 -44.37
C VAL A 19 14.16 -6.42 -44.74
N VAL A 20 13.62 -7.37 -43.98
CA VAL A 20 12.20 -7.73 -44.06
C VAL A 20 11.42 -6.79 -43.16
N VAL A 21 10.76 -5.79 -43.75
CA VAL A 21 9.81 -4.95 -43.01
C VAL A 21 8.45 -5.66 -43.02
N VAL A 22 8.07 -6.26 -41.88
CA VAL A 22 6.72 -6.79 -41.68
C VAL A 22 5.85 -5.66 -41.16
N SER A 23 5.04 -5.08 -42.06
CA SER A 23 3.99 -4.14 -41.62
C SER A 23 2.85 -4.93 -40.97
N VAL A 24 2.77 -4.92 -39.69
CA VAL A 24 1.61 -5.43 -38.95
C VAL A 24 0.53 -4.35 -39.01
N LYS A 25 -0.49 -4.54 -39.86
CA LYS A 25 -1.72 -3.74 -39.71
C LYS A 25 -2.36 -4.11 -38.37
N GLN A 26 -2.50 -3.11 -37.55
CA GLN A 26 -3.24 -3.19 -36.28
C GLN A 26 -4.70 -3.59 -36.67
N PHE A 27 -5.05 -4.84 -36.43
CA PHE A 27 -6.44 -5.26 -36.51
C PHE A 27 -7.14 -4.76 -35.25
N ASP A 28 -8.07 -3.84 -35.41
CA ASP A 28 -9.09 -3.59 -34.41
C ASP A 28 -9.92 -4.87 -34.24
N VAL A 29 -9.55 -5.71 -33.30
CA VAL A 29 -10.20 -7.00 -33.02
C VAL A 29 -11.45 -6.83 -32.14
N PHE A 30 -11.81 -5.61 -31.81
CA PHE A 30 -13.05 -5.34 -31.08
C PHE A 30 -14.09 -4.70 -32.00
N PRO A 31 -15.23 -5.33 -32.21
CA PRO A 31 -16.34 -4.70 -32.94
C PRO A 31 -16.86 -3.51 -32.13
N THR A 32 -16.71 -2.31 -32.65
CA THR A 32 -17.12 -1.04 -32.05
C THR A 32 -18.64 -0.80 -32.09
N ARG A 33 -19.46 -1.83 -32.04
CA ARG A 33 -20.92 -1.68 -31.86
C ARG A 33 -21.48 -2.93 -31.18
N PHE A 34 -21.57 -2.91 -29.85
CA PHE A 34 -22.59 -3.69 -29.17
C PHE A 34 -23.92 -2.97 -29.35
N ALA A 35 -24.91 -3.64 -29.94
CA ALA A 35 -26.27 -3.18 -29.97
C ALA A 35 -26.77 -3.01 -28.51
N THR A 36 -27.48 -1.92 -28.27
CA THR A 36 -28.15 -1.65 -26.97
C THR A 36 -29.10 -2.82 -26.66
N GLY A 37 -28.65 -3.78 -25.87
CA GLY A 37 -29.43 -4.94 -25.48
C GLY A 37 -28.63 -6.12 -24.92
N ASP A 38 -27.32 -6.20 -25.18
CA ASP A 38 -26.50 -7.28 -24.57
C ASP A 38 -26.16 -6.94 -23.13
N LEU A 39 -26.78 -7.68 -22.23
CA LEU A 39 -26.40 -7.70 -20.81
C LEU A 39 -24.90 -7.98 -20.69
N MET A 40 -24.15 -6.99 -20.25
CA MET A 40 -22.73 -7.15 -19.95
C MET A 40 -22.54 -8.31 -18.98
N ALA A 41 -21.83 -9.36 -19.41
CA ALA A 41 -21.60 -10.57 -18.64
C ALA A 41 -20.65 -10.37 -17.44
N PHE A 42 -20.27 -9.11 -17.14
CA PHE A 42 -19.38 -8.77 -16.01
C PHE A 42 -20.16 -8.59 -14.71
N SER A 43 -19.51 -8.94 -13.60
CA SER A 43 -20.10 -8.69 -12.29
C SER A 43 -20.23 -7.18 -12.02
N GLU A 44 -21.28 -6.77 -11.29
CA GLU A 44 -21.51 -5.37 -10.91
C GLU A 44 -20.29 -4.75 -10.20
N ARG A 45 -19.54 -5.54 -9.42
CA ARG A 45 -18.35 -5.06 -8.69
C ARG A 45 -17.26 -4.53 -9.63
N VAL A 46 -17.09 -5.10 -10.83
CA VAL A 46 -16.06 -4.66 -11.79
C VAL A 46 -16.36 -3.25 -12.31
N THR A 47 -17.62 -2.86 -12.40
CA THR A 47 -18.02 -1.51 -12.84
C THR A 47 -17.64 -0.41 -11.84
N ARG A 48 -17.34 -0.78 -10.57
CA ARG A 48 -16.87 0.14 -9.52
C ARG A 48 -15.38 0.41 -9.60
N LEU A 49 -14.60 -0.40 -10.33
CA LEU A 49 -13.17 -0.15 -10.51
C LEU A 49 -12.97 1.08 -11.40
N LYS A 50 -12.37 2.11 -10.80
CA LYS A 50 -11.83 3.26 -11.54
C LYS A 50 -10.43 2.90 -12.05
N SER A 51 -10.00 3.52 -13.18
CA SER A 51 -8.62 3.39 -13.65
C SER A 51 -7.65 3.74 -12.51
N SER A 52 -6.59 2.95 -12.37
CA SER A 52 -5.64 3.18 -11.29
C SER A 52 -4.75 4.38 -11.61
N LEU A 53 -5.06 5.54 -11.05
CA LEU A 53 -4.22 6.73 -11.09
C LEU A 53 -2.76 6.40 -10.65
N ILE A 54 -2.59 5.51 -9.67
CA ILE A 54 -1.28 5.03 -9.26
C ILE A 54 -0.50 4.43 -10.43
N ARG A 55 -1.17 3.60 -11.25
CA ARG A 55 -0.52 2.94 -12.39
C ARG A 55 -0.07 3.95 -13.44
N GLU A 56 -0.88 4.96 -13.72
CA GLU A 56 -0.54 6.03 -14.67
C GLU A 56 0.64 6.85 -14.16
N ILE A 57 0.64 7.23 -12.88
CA ILE A 57 1.73 7.95 -12.22
C ILE A 57 3.01 7.12 -12.22
N LEU A 58 2.94 5.84 -11.85
CA LEU A 58 4.09 4.96 -11.81
C LEU A 58 4.66 4.71 -13.21
N ALA A 59 3.83 4.62 -14.24
CA ALA A 59 4.28 4.52 -15.62
C ALA A 59 5.02 5.79 -16.08
N ALA A 60 4.49 6.97 -15.76
CA ALA A 60 5.16 8.24 -16.03
C ALA A 60 6.47 8.39 -15.25
N ALA A 61 6.51 7.93 -14.01
CA ALA A 61 7.67 7.97 -13.12
C ALA A 61 8.81 7.00 -13.54
N GLN A 62 8.56 6.05 -14.44
CA GLN A 62 9.61 5.17 -14.97
C GLN A 62 10.49 5.84 -16.03
N ARG A 63 10.12 7.01 -16.53
CA ARG A 63 10.95 7.75 -17.48
C ARG A 63 12.22 8.27 -16.78
N PRO A 64 13.44 8.04 -17.33
CA PRO A 64 14.70 8.37 -16.64
C PRO A 64 14.88 9.85 -16.30
N GLU A 65 14.26 10.74 -17.09
CA GLU A 65 14.28 12.18 -16.87
C GLU A 65 13.42 12.62 -15.68
N VAL A 66 12.40 11.82 -15.28
CA VAL A 66 11.47 12.19 -14.22
C VAL A 66 12.07 11.95 -12.83
N MET A 67 12.05 12.99 -12.01
CA MET A 67 12.37 12.91 -10.58
C MET A 67 11.12 12.50 -9.82
N SER A 68 11.03 11.24 -9.42
CA SER A 68 9.82 10.69 -8.85
C SER A 68 9.84 10.66 -7.32
N PHE A 69 8.89 11.38 -6.73
CA PHE A 69 8.49 11.28 -5.32
C PHE A 69 7.18 10.49 -5.14
N ALA A 70 6.62 9.92 -6.22
CA ALA A 70 5.27 9.35 -6.21
C ALA A 70 5.19 7.94 -5.65
N GLY A 71 6.19 7.09 -5.90
CA GLY A 71 6.18 5.68 -5.53
C GLY A 71 6.17 5.43 -4.01
N GLY A 72 5.90 4.20 -3.63
CA GLY A 72 6.07 3.70 -2.25
C GLY A 72 7.11 2.57 -2.22
N LEU A 73 8.14 2.68 -3.06
CA LEU A 73 9.15 1.65 -3.26
C LEU A 73 10.27 1.78 -2.22
N PRO A 74 10.82 0.68 -1.69
CA PRO A 74 12.07 0.71 -0.95
C PRO A 74 13.23 1.05 -1.88
N ALA A 75 14.34 1.54 -1.30
CA ALA A 75 15.56 1.85 -2.05
C ALA A 75 16.21 0.57 -2.60
N GLU A 76 16.51 0.55 -3.90
CA GLU A 76 17.16 -0.61 -4.55
C GLU A 76 18.50 -0.97 -3.92
N ALA A 77 19.29 0.04 -3.50
CA ALA A 77 20.57 -0.14 -2.84
C ALA A 77 20.49 -0.92 -1.51
N MET A 78 19.30 -0.99 -0.92
CA MET A 78 19.06 -1.68 0.35
C MET A 78 18.35 -3.03 0.18
N LEU A 79 18.08 -3.44 -1.05
CA LEU A 79 17.48 -4.75 -1.30
C LEU A 79 18.56 -5.85 -1.17
N PRO A 80 18.36 -6.83 -0.26
CA PRO A 80 19.32 -7.90 -0.12
C PRO A 80 19.34 -8.83 -1.34
N ALA A 81 20.51 -9.42 -1.62
CA ALA A 81 20.60 -10.43 -2.67
C ALA A 81 19.82 -11.70 -2.32
N LEU A 82 19.19 -12.30 -3.33
CA LEU A 82 18.59 -13.64 -3.21
C LEU A 82 19.69 -14.69 -2.98
N ASN A 83 19.46 -15.59 -2.03
CA ASN A 83 20.32 -16.74 -1.78
C ASN A 83 19.59 -18.02 -2.16
N TRP A 84 20.20 -18.85 -2.99
CA TRP A 84 19.64 -20.13 -3.47
C TRP A 84 20.29 -21.35 -2.82
N ASP A 85 21.35 -21.14 -2.03
CA ASP A 85 22.09 -22.22 -1.39
C ASP A 85 21.24 -22.93 -0.34
N GLY A 86 21.22 -24.25 -0.41
CA GLY A 86 20.46 -25.08 0.53
C GLY A 86 18.95 -25.09 0.31
N MET A 87 18.43 -24.54 -0.81
CA MET A 87 17.01 -24.60 -1.11
C MET A 87 16.56 -26.07 -1.28
N PRO A 88 15.56 -26.53 -0.50
CA PRO A 88 15.08 -27.90 -0.58
C PRO A 88 14.42 -28.19 -1.93
N VAL A 89 14.68 -29.37 -2.52
CA VAL A 89 14.09 -29.77 -3.81
C VAL A 89 12.55 -29.76 -3.76
N ASN A 90 11.97 -30.14 -2.62
CA ASN A 90 10.52 -30.20 -2.43
C ASN A 90 9.85 -28.83 -2.32
N ILE A 91 10.61 -27.71 -2.28
CA ILE A 91 10.04 -26.36 -2.29
C ILE A 91 9.24 -26.08 -3.57
N GLY A 92 9.55 -26.78 -4.66
CA GLY A 92 8.83 -26.70 -5.92
C GLY A 92 7.48 -27.41 -5.95
N GLN A 93 7.11 -28.17 -4.92
CA GLN A 93 5.82 -28.86 -4.81
C GLN A 93 4.78 -27.93 -4.15
N TYR A 94 3.49 -28.29 -4.24
CA TYR A 94 2.44 -27.63 -3.46
C TYR A 94 2.73 -27.71 -1.96
N GLY A 95 2.34 -26.63 -1.26
CA GLY A 95 2.49 -26.49 0.19
C GLY A 95 1.16 -26.40 0.93
N MET A 96 1.26 -26.15 2.22
CA MET A 96 0.09 -25.90 3.08
C MET A 96 -0.49 -24.51 2.77
N SER A 97 -1.81 -24.41 2.85
CA SER A 97 -2.51 -23.13 2.60
C SER A 97 -2.14 -22.05 3.61
N GLU A 98 -1.87 -22.45 4.84
CA GLU A 98 -1.45 -21.55 5.92
C GLU A 98 -0.04 -20.99 5.69
N GLY A 99 0.78 -21.65 4.91
CA GLY A 99 2.20 -21.34 4.68
C GLY A 99 3.16 -22.32 5.36
N GLU A 100 4.47 -22.09 5.12
CA GLU A 100 5.54 -22.92 5.66
C GLU A 100 5.51 -22.91 7.21
N PRO A 101 5.48 -24.07 7.87
CA PRO A 101 5.35 -24.16 9.33
C PRO A 101 6.42 -23.36 10.08
N HIS A 102 7.68 -23.46 9.65
CA HIS A 102 8.77 -22.74 10.28
C HIS A 102 8.64 -21.22 10.14
N LEU A 103 8.20 -20.72 8.97
CA LEU A 103 7.93 -19.27 8.80
C LEU A 103 6.84 -18.79 9.74
N ARG A 104 5.77 -19.57 9.89
CA ARG A 104 4.66 -19.25 10.79
C ARG A 104 5.09 -19.18 12.26
N GLU A 105 5.98 -20.06 12.70
CA GLU A 105 6.57 -20.02 14.05
C GLU A 105 7.40 -18.76 14.26
N LEU A 106 8.26 -18.39 13.31
CA LEU A 106 9.08 -17.17 13.37
C LEU A 106 8.18 -15.92 13.46
N LEU A 107 7.18 -15.81 12.58
CA LEU A 107 6.26 -14.66 12.56
C LEU A 107 5.42 -14.57 13.84
N ALA A 108 4.96 -15.70 14.37
CA ALA A 108 4.26 -15.74 15.66
C ALA A 108 5.16 -15.33 16.82
N ALA A 109 6.44 -15.72 16.78
CA ALA A 109 7.42 -15.31 17.81
C ALA A 109 7.67 -13.80 17.79
N GLU A 110 7.85 -13.20 16.60
CA GLU A 110 7.97 -11.75 16.44
C GLU A 110 6.71 -11.00 16.94
N ALA A 111 5.52 -11.48 16.57
CA ALA A 111 4.27 -10.85 17.01
C ALA A 111 4.09 -10.94 18.54
N ARG A 112 4.41 -12.08 19.16
CA ARG A 112 4.39 -12.22 20.62
C ARG A 112 5.39 -11.28 21.32
N ALA A 113 6.57 -11.08 20.74
CA ALA A 113 7.54 -10.13 21.28
C ALA A 113 7.02 -8.67 21.22
N LEU A 114 6.10 -8.35 20.32
CA LEU A 114 5.38 -7.08 20.24
C LEU A 114 4.16 -7.02 21.18
N GLY A 115 3.82 -8.12 21.85
CA GLY A 115 2.67 -8.19 22.76
C GLY A 115 1.35 -8.63 22.09
N VAL A 116 1.37 -9.14 20.87
CA VAL A 116 0.17 -9.73 20.23
C VAL A 116 0.02 -11.17 20.70
N PRO A 117 -1.08 -11.54 21.41
CA PRO A 117 -1.26 -12.88 21.97
C PRO A 117 -1.67 -13.86 20.84
N CYS A 118 -0.70 -14.61 20.30
CA CYS A 118 -0.95 -15.52 19.20
C CYS A 118 -0.10 -16.79 19.25
N GLN A 119 -0.56 -17.80 18.51
CA GLN A 119 0.18 -19.02 18.21
C GLN A 119 0.43 -19.15 16.70
N ALA A 120 1.39 -19.96 16.29
CA ALA A 120 1.67 -20.21 14.88
C ALA A 120 0.45 -20.77 14.11
N SER A 121 -0.46 -21.45 14.79
CA SER A 121 -1.74 -21.93 14.21
C SER A 121 -2.69 -20.81 13.77
N GLN A 122 -2.47 -19.57 14.23
CA GLN A 122 -3.25 -18.37 13.87
C GLN A 122 -2.56 -17.52 12.81
N VAL A 123 -1.39 -17.93 12.32
CA VAL A 123 -0.64 -17.23 11.26
C VAL A 123 -0.99 -17.78 9.91
N LEU A 124 -1.36 -16.92 8.98
CA LEU A 124 -1.60 -17.23 7.57
C LEU A 124 -0.65 -16.42 6.70
N VAL A 125 0.19 -17.09 5.92
CA VAL A 125 1.09 -16.44 4.97
C VAL A 125 0.31 -16.06 3.71
N VAL A 126 0.44 -14.81 3.29
CA VAL A 126 -0.33 -14.22 2.18
C VAL A 126 0.58 -13.62 1.11
N SER A 127 0.04 -13.39 -0.09
CA SER A 127 0.77 -12.80 -1.22
C SER A 127 0.96 -11.28 -1.06
N GLY A 128 1.72 -10.88 -0.03
CA GLY A 128 1.82 -9.50 0.47
C GLY A 128 0.59 -9.13 1.31
N SER A 129 0.72 -8.13 2.19
CA SER A 129 -0.37 -7.68 3.07
C SER A 129 -1.62 -7.22 2.31
N GLN A 130 -1.49 -6.82 1.04
CA GLN A 130 -2.63 -6.48 0.19
C GLN A 130 -3.63 -7.64 0.04
N GLN A 131 -3.17 -8.91 0.05
CA GLN A 131 -4.08 -10.05 0.03
C GLN A 131 -4.86 -10.17 1.34
N THR A 132 -4.32 -9.73 2.48
CA THR A 132 -5.08 -9.65 3.73
C THR A 132 -6.32 -8.77 3.55
N LEU A 133 -6.16 -7.61 2.91
CA LEU A 133 -7.28 -6.69 2.66
C LEU A 133 -8.34 -7.29 1.74
N ASP A 134 -7.92 -8.02 0.71
CA ASP A 134 -8.83 -8.73 -0.19
C ASP A 134 -9.59 -9.86 0.54
N LEU A 135 -8.90 -10.63 1.40
CA LEU A 135 -9.53 -11.67 2.21
C LEU A 135 -10.49 -11.08 3.25
N ALA A 136 -10.12 -9.98 3.90
CA ALA A 136 -10.99 -9.27 4.84
C ALA A 136 -12.23 -8.68 4.14
N ALA A 137 -12.05 -8.10 2.95
CA ALA A 137 -13.17 -7.62 2.15
C ALA A 137 -14.13 -8.76 1.78
N LYS A 138 -13.62 -9.91 1.37
CA LYS A 138 -14.43 -11.11 1.10
C LYS A 138 -15.13 -11.65 2.33
N LEU A 139 -14.55 -11.49 3.51
CA LEU A 139 -15.13 -11.96 4.76
C LEU A 139 -16.28 -11.09 5.24
N TYR A 140 -16.18 -9.78 5.06
CA TYR A 140 -17.07 -8.82 5.74
C TYR A 140 -17.96 -7.99 4.83
N ILE A 141 -17.59 -7.81 3.54
CA ILE A 141 -18.23 -6.78 2.72
C ILE A 141 -19.21 -7.38 1.70
N ASP A 142 -20.47 -7.05 1.90
CA ASP A 142 -21.48 -7.03 0.86
C ASP A 142 -21.77 -5.57 0.45
N LYS A 143 -22.56 -5.36 -0.63
CA LYS A 143 -22.90 -4.01 -1.10
C LYS A 143 -23.62 -3.21 -0.02
N GLY A 144 -23.05 -2.05 0.34
CA GLY A 144 -23.58 -1.15 1.36
C GLY A 144 -23.16 -1.51 2.79
N THR A 145 -22.26 -2.49 3.00
CA THR A 145 -21.71 -2.77 4.33
C THR A 145 -20.92 -1.56 4.83
N PRO A 146 -21.28 -0.96 5.98
CA PRO A 146 -20.51 0.12 6.56
C PRO A 146 -19.20 -0.41 7.13
N ILE A 147 -18.10 0.26 6.79
CA ILE A 147 -16.76 0.04 7.34
C ILE A 147 -16.16 1.37 7.77
N LEU A 148 -15.24 1.35 8.72
CA LEU A 148 -14.61 2.57 9.22
C LEU A 148 -13.13 2.60 8.85
N LEU A 149 -12.66 3.74 8.32
CA LEU A 149 -11.31 3.98 7.83
C LEU A 149 -10.75 5.27 8.44
N GLU A 150 -9.43 5.39 8.43
CA GLU A 150 -8.75 6.67 8.63
C GLU A 150 -9.03 7.63 7.47
N GLY A 151 -9.06 8.90 7.73
CA GLY A 151 -9.09 9.96 6.72
C GLY A 151 -7.87 10.88 6.85
N PRO A 152 -6.85 10.77 5.96
CA PRO A 152 -6.70 9.89 4.80
C PRO A 152 -6.34 8.44 5.14
N THR A 153 -6.47 7.52 4.16
CA THR A 153 -6.10 6.11 4.32
C THR A 153 -5.40 5.53 3.08
N TYR A 154 -4.90 4.29 3.18
CA TYR A 154 -4.20 3.62 2.09
C TYR A 154 -5.09 3.43 0.85
N LEU A 155 -4.67 4.04 -0.27
CA LEU A 155 -5.44 4.07 -1.51
C LEU A 155 -5.84 2.68 -2.03
N ALA A 156 -4.94 1.68 -1.95
CA ALA A 156 -5.29 0.34 -2.42
C ALA A 156 -6.31 -0.36 -1.49
N ALA A 157 -6.32 -0.04 -0.20
CA ALA A 157 -7.37 -0.50 0.72
C ALA A 157 -8.74 0.08 0.31
N LEU A 158 -8.81 1.41 0.08
CA LEU A 158 -10.03 2.05 -0.43
C LEU A 158 -10.52 1.39 -1.73
N GLN A 159 -9.62 1.16 -2.69
CA GLN A 159 -9.97 0.54 -3.97
C GLN A 159 -10.53 -0.88 -3.78
N ILE A 160 -9.92 -1.69 -2.91
CA ILE A 160 -10.39 -3.04 -2.61
C ILE A 160 -11.77 -2.98 -1.95
N PHE A 161 -11.95 -2.17 -0.92
CA PHE A 161 -13.22 -2.10 -0.20
C PHE A 161 -14.36 -1.54 -1.07
N GLN A 162 -14.09 -0.52 -1.87
CA GLN A 162 -15.04 0.01 -2.85
C GLN A 162 -15.38 -1.00 -3.96
N LEU A 163 -14.42 -1.84 -4.40
CA LEU A 163 -14.67 -2.92 -5.35
C LEU A 163 -15.77 -3.87 -4.83
N PHE A 164 -15.70 -4.21 -3.54
CA PHE A 164 -16.72 -5.06 -2.88
C PHE A 164 -18.01 -4.30 -2.56
N GLY A 165 -18.01 -2.96 -2.64
CA GLY A 165 -19.19 -2.12 -2.46
C GLY A 165 -19.43 -1.67 -1.02
N ALA A 166 -18.36 -1.54 -0.24
CA ALA A 166 -18.44 -0.99 1.10
C ALA A 166 -18.97 0.44 1.12
N ASP A 167 -19.69 0.78 2.18
CA ASP A 167 -19.94 2.15 2.60
C ASP A 167 -18.79 2.60 3.50
N CYS A 168 -17.91 3.47 2.95
CA CYS A 168 -16.66 3.85 3.59
C CYS A 168 -16.86 5.08 4.49
N LEU A 169 -17.04 4.84 5.78
CA LEU A 169 -17.02 5.89 6.81
C LEU A 169 -15.58 6.28 7.12
N THR A 170 -15.33 7.53 7.50
CA THR A 170 -13.99 7.99 7.86
C THR A 170 -13.95 8.66 9.22
N VAL A 171 -12.83 8.47 9.93
CA VAL A 171 -12.44 9.24 11.09
C VAL A 171 -11.20 10.04 10.79
N GLN A 172 -11.21 11.33 11.11
CA GLN A 172 -10.08 12.22 10.90
C GLN A 172 -8.89 11.79 11.74
N LEU A 173 -7.68 11.92 11.15
CA LEU A 173 -6.43 11.77 11.88
C LEU A 173 -5.99 13.11 12.46
N GLU A 174 -5.65 13.07 13.75
CA GLU A 174 -4.90 14.11 14.45
C GLU A 174 -3.39 13.82 14.34
N ALA A 175 -2.58 14.64 14.97
CA ALA A 175 -1.13 14.54 14.93
C ALA A 175 -0.54 13.19 15.44
N ASP A 176 -1.29 12.52 16.33
CA ASP A 176 -0.85 11.31 17.03
C ASP A 176 -1.87 10.15 17.02
N GLY A 177 -2.82 10.18 16.10
CA GLY A 177 -3.83 9.12 15.94
C GLY A 177 -5.21 9.66 15.57
N PRO A 178 -6.29 8.86 15.66
CA PRO A 178 -7.63 9.30 15.29
C PRO A 178 -8.24 10.27 16.31
N ASP A 179 -9.15 11.12 15.85
CA ASP A 179 -10.07 11.86 16.73
C ASP A 179 -10.96 10.86 17.48
N LEU A 180 -10.71 10.69 18.78
CA LEU A 180 -11.41 9.71 19.61
C LEU A 180 -12.89 10.06 19.84
N ALA A 181 -13.26 11.34 19.83
CA ALA A 181 -14.64 11.76 20.01
C ALA A 181 -15.47 11.46 18.74
N ALA A 182 -14.91 11.76 17.58
CA ALA A 182 -15.48 11.40 16.29
C ALA A 182 -15.55 9.87 16.12
N LEU A 183 -14.49 9.14 16.52
CA LEU A 183 -14.47 7.67 16.49
C LEU A 183 -15.60 7.09 17.33
N ARG A 184 -15.74 7.48 18.60
CA ARG A 184 -16.84 7.04 19.48
C ARG A 184 -18.21 7.31 18.84
N THR A 185 -18.44 8.53 18.38
CA THR A 185 -19.70 8.94 17.76
C THR A 185 -20.06 8.07 16.56
N THR A 186 -19.06 7.74 15.73
CA THR A 186 -19.25 6.89 14.55
C THR A 186 -19.57 5.45 14.93
N LEU A 187 -18.86 4.89 15.93
CA LEU A 187 -19.13 3.54 16.43
C LEU A 187 -20.54 3.41 17.03
N GLU A 188 -21.00 4.42 17.76
CA GLU A 188 -22.34 4.46 18.35
C GLU A 188 -23.45 4.47 17.30
N ARG A 189 -23.28 5.26 16.24
CA ARG A 189 -24.34 5.54 15.26
C ARG A 189 -24.38 4.54 14.10
N GLN A 190 -23.21 4.11 13.60
CA GLN A 190 -23.10 3.43 12.30
C GLN A 190 -22.81 1.92 12.43
N ARG A 191 -22.26 1.45 13.55
CA ARG A 191 -21.90 0.04 13.80
C ARG A 191 -21.15 -0.60 12.61
N PRO A 192 -19.96 -0.12 12.25
CA PRO A 192 -19.21 -0.64 11.12
C PRO A 192 -18.84 -2.11 11.34
N ALA A 193 -18.79 -2.89 10.26
CA ALA A 193 -18.42 -4.30 10.31
C ALA A 193 -16.97 -4.50 10.80
N PHE A 194 -16.10 -3.57 10.45
CA PHE A 194 -14.73 -3.49 10.96
C PHE A 194 -14.20 -2.06 10.87
N ILE A 195 -13.07 -1.83 11.57
CA ILE A 195 -12.23 -0.66 11.39
C ILE A 195 -10.87 -1.08 10.80
N TYR A 196 -10.36 -0.34 9.80
CA TYR A 196 -9.03 -0.53 9.21
C TYR A 196 -8.13 0.62 9.60
N LEU A 197 -6.99 0.31 10.23
CA LEU A 197 -6.03 1.27 10.77
C LEU A 197 -4.60 0.91 10.39
N ILE A 198 -3.75 1.95 10.19
CA ILE A 198 -2.30 1.84 10.03
C ILE A 198 -1.63 2.64 11.15
N PRO A 199 -1.51 2.11 12.37
CA PRO A 199 -1.12 2.93 13.53
C PRO A 199 0.36 3.33 13.56
N THR A 200 1.21 2.72 12.72
CA THR A 200 2.64 3.00 12.71
C THR A 200 3.10 3.50 11.34
N PHE A 201 3.41 4.79 11.26
CA PHE A 201 3.84 5.48 10.05
C PHE A 201 2.84 5.34 8.91
N GLN A 202 1.64 5.76 9.20
CA GLN A 202 0.45 5.66 8.36
C GLN A 202 0.71 6.06 6.90
N ASN A 203 0.15 5.33 5.96
CA ASN A 203 0.18 5.69 4.55
C ASN A 203 -1.17 6.31 4.16
N PRO A 204 -1.20 7.62 3.85
CA PRO A 204 -0.11 8.48 3.38
C PRO A 204 0.48 9.43 4.44
N SER A 205 -0.17 9.62 5.58
CA SER A 205 0.08 10.75 6.50
C SER A 205 1.39 10.68 7.29
N ALA A 206 2.01 9.51 7.35
CA ALA A 206 3.16 9.19 8.21
C ALA A 206 2.88 9.31 9.72
N VAL A 207 1.64 9.54 10.13
CA VAL A 207 1.23 9.62 11.53
C VAL A 207 1.58 8.33 12.25
N ARG A 208 2.10 8.46 13.45
CA ARG A 208 2.32 7.37 14.39
C ARG A 208 1.41 7.57 15.59
N TYR A 209 0.58 6.57 15.90
CA TYR A 209 -0.31 6.65 17.06
C TYR A 209 0.48 6.66 18.37
N SER A 210 0.12 7.58 19.25
CA SER A 210 0.61 7.59 20.63
C SER A 210 0.12 6.35 21.41
N GLU A 211 0.81 5.99 22.48
CA GLU A 211 0.40 4.91 23.38
C GLU A 211 -1.03 5.14 23.91
N ALA A 212 -1.33 6.37 24.31
CA ALA A 212 -2.67 6.75 24.79
C ALA A 212 -3.75 6.56 23.73
N LYS A 213 -3.48 6.93 22.47
CA LYS A 213 -4.43 6.72 21.35
C LYS A 213 -4.65 5.24 21.08
N ARG A 214 -3.59 4.42 21.09
CA ARG A 214 -3.69 2.96 20.90
C ARG A 214 -4.55 2.31 21.98
N GLU A 215 -4.33 2.70 23.24
CA GLU A 215 -5.10 2.19 24.37
C GLU A 215 -6.58 2.61 24.29
N ALA A 216 -6.85 3.88 24.01
CA ALA A 216 -8.21 4.40 23.87
C ALA A 216 -8.96 3.75 22.70
N VAL A 217 -8.29 3.55 21.55
CA VAL A 217 -8.88 2.84 20.40
C VAL A 217 -9.22 1.41 20.79
N ALA A 218 -8.29 0.67 21.42
CA ALA A 218 -8.57 -0.71 21.86
C ALA A 218 -9.77 -0.78 22.83
N ALA A 219 -9.84 0.13 23.79
CA ALA A 219 -10.98 0.21 24.73
C ALA A 219 -12.32 0.47 24.01
N LEU A 220 -12.34 1.37 23.03
CA LEU A 220 -13.53 1.63 22.22
C LEU A 220 -13.94 0.41 21.40
N LEU A 221 -13.00 -0.27 20.75
CA LEU A 221 -13.31 -1.47 19.95
C LEU A 221 -13.84 -2.61 20.82
N ASP A 222 -13.30 -2.80 22.03
CA ASP A 222 -13.82 -3.77 23.00
C ASP A 222 -15.20 -3.39 23.54
N GLU A 223 -15.47 -2.10 23.74
CA GLU A 223 -16.78 -1.58 24.19
C GLU A 223 -17.88 -1.85 23.16
N PHE A 224 -17.57 -1.56 21.86
CA PHE A 224 -18.55 -1.67 20.78
C PHE A 224 -18.54 -3.02 20.07
N GLY A 225 -17.56 -3.90 20.34
CA GLY A 225 -17.43 -5.20 19.69
C GLY A 225 -17.11 -5.12 18.19
N VAL A 226 -16.37 -4.11 17.76
CA VAL A 226 -16.02 -3.89 16.34
C VAL A 226 -14.67 -4.52 16.02
N THR A 227 -14.63 -5.31 14.94
CA THR A 227 -13.40 -5.99 14.49
C THR A 227 -12.33 -4.98 14.07
N LEU A 228 -11.09 -5.19 14.52
CA LEU A 228 -9.91 -4.44 14.08
C LEU A 228 -9.22 -5.14 12.92
N ILE A 229 -8.86 -4.38 11.89
CA ILE A 229 -7.83 -4.74 10.90
C ILE A 229 -6.66 -3.76 11.09
N GLU A 230 -5.57 -4.24 11.69
CA GLU A 230 -4.36 -3.46 11.96
C GLU A 230 -3.28 -3.82 10.93
N ASP A 231 -2.91 -2.86 10.07
CA ASP A 231 -1.92 -3.02 9.00
C ASP A 231 -0.60 -2.32 9.38
N GLU A 232 0.47 -3.08 9.46
CA GLU A 232 1.76 -2.64 10.01
C GLU A 232 2.94 -2.83 9.02
N PRO A 233 2.85 -2.29 7.78
CA PRO A 233 3.88 -2.52 6.77
C PRO A 233 5.19 -1.77 7.04
N TYR A 234 5.19 -0.75 7.90
CA TYR A 234 6.33 0.14 8.14
C TYR A 234 6.91 0.04 9.55
N ARG A 235 6.36 -0.79 10.43
CA ARG A 235 6.74 -0.90 11.84
C ARG A 235 8.26 -0.99 12.05
N GLU A 236 8.92 -1.81 11.26
CA GLU A 236 10.36 -2.03 11.36
C GLU A 236 11.21 -0.84 10.90
N LEU A 237 10.61 0.12 10.20
CA LEU A 237 11.26 1.34 9.73
C LEU A 237 11.10 2.51 10.72
N THR A 238 11.26 2.24 12.02
CA THR A 238 11.26 3.25 13.09
C THR A 238 12.64 3.91 13.17
N PHE A 239 12.71 5.23 12.99
CA PHE A 239 13.96 6.00 13.07
C PHE A 239 14.14 6.62 14.45
N ASP A 240 13.07 7.18 14.98
CA ASP A 240 13.04 7.92 16.24
C ASP A 240 12.00 7.33 17.19
N GLY A 241 12.37 7.19 18.46
CA GLY A 241 11.52 6.60 19.49
C GLY A 241 11.52 5.05 19.48
N GLY A 242 10.83 4.48 20.45
CA GLY A 242 10.72 3.02 20.63
C GLY A 242 9.61 2.38 19.81
N SER A 243 9.56 1.05 19.80
CA SER A 243 8.43 0.31 19.24
C SER A 243 7.21 0.43 20.17
N ALA A 244 6.04 0.75 19.60
CA ALA A 244 4.78 0.76 20.34
C ALA A 244 4.09 -0.61 20.25
N GLN A 245 3.42 -1.04 21.34
CA GLN A 245 2.63 -2.27 21.30
C GLN A 245 1.46 -2.10 20.29
N PRO A 246 1.19 -3.10 19.41
CA PRO A 246 0.03 -3.11 18.55
C PRO A 246 -1.30 -2.96 19.30
N ILE A 247 -2.29 -2.38 18.64
CA ILE A 247 -3.66 -2.28 19.18
C ILE A 247 -4.25 -3.68 19.36
N ALA A 248 -4.01 -4.59 18.40
CA ALA A 248 -4.42 -6.00 18.48
C ALA A 248 -3.92 -6.71 19.75
N GLY A 249 -2.75 -6.32 20.27
CA GLY A 249 -2.20 -6.85 21.53
C GLY A 249 -2.85 -6.31 22.79
N ARG A 250 -3.71 -5.30 22.68
CA ARG A 250 -4.44 -4.64 23.79
C ARG A 250 -5.89 -5.07 23.90
N LEU A 251 -6.44 -5.63 22.82
CA LEU A 251 -7.85 -6.07 22.77
C LEU A 251 -8.09 -7.26 23.70
N GLN A 252 -9.24 -7.21 24.38
CA GLN A 252 -9.68 -8.26 25.32
C GLN A 252 -10.91 -9.02 24.80
N LYS A 253 -11.73 -8.40 23.96
CA LYS A 253 -13.01 -8.94 23.51
C LYS A 253 -13.22 -8.85 22.01
N ALA A 254 -12.85 -7.73 21.38
CA ALA A 254 -13.06 -7.52 19.97
C ALA A 254 -12.17 -8.46 19.13
N SER A 255 -12.72 -8.96 18.04
CA SER A 255 -11.98 -9.74 17.05
C SER A 255 -10.98 -8.87 16.32
N TRP A 256 -9.89 -9.47 15.82
CA TRP A 256 -8.84 -8.71 15.18
C TRP A 256 -8.12 -9.49 14.08
N ILE A 257 -7.61 -8.75 13.12
CA ILE A 257 -6.63 -9.18 12.10
C ILE A 257 -5.44 -8.22 12.21
N TYR A 258 -4.27 -8.76 12.53
CA TYR A 258 -2.98 -8.07 12.49
C TYR A 258 -2.24 -8.50 11.25
N THR A 259 -1.78 -7.57 10.42
CA THR A 259 -1.09 -7.91 9.18
C THR A 259 0.22 -7.16 9.01
N GLY A 260 1.19 -7.84 8.41
CA GLY A 260 2.50 -7.30 8.09
C GLY A 260 3.04 -7.86 6.77
N THR A 261 4.18 -7.33 6.34
CA THR A 261 4.83 -7.73 5.08
C THR A 261 6.33 -7.54 5.15
N VAL A 262 7.08 -8.40 4.47
CA VAL A 262 8.53 -8.23 4.28
C VAL A 262 8.87 -7.29 3.10
N SER A 263 7.88 -6.72 2.44
CA SER A 263 8.07 -5.88 1.24
C SER A 263 8.84 -4.59 1.50
N LYS A 264 8.89 -4.11 2.75
CA LYS A 264 9.55 -2.85 3.10
C LYS A 264 10.90 -3.06 3.81
N THR A 265 11.15 -4.27 4.26
CA THR A 265 12.35 -4.64 5.02
C THR A 265 13.25 -5.62 4.27
N LEU A 266 12.73 -6.38 3.32
CA LEU A 266 13.50 -7.29 2.49
C LEU A 266 13.25 -7.00 1.01
N LEU A 267 12.53 -7.88 0.34
CA LEU A 267 12.32 -7.85 -1.12
C LEU A 267 10.84 -7.77 -1.45
N PRO A 268 10.33 -6.65 -1.98
CA PRO A 268 8.93 -6.53 -2.37
C PRO A 268 8.53 -7.54 -3.45
N GLY A 269 9.47 -7.95 -4.31
CA GLY A 269 9.27 -8.95 -5.36
C GLY A 269 8.98 -10.36 -4.86
N LEU A 270 9.30 -10.70 -3.61
CA LEU A 270 8.95 -12.01 -3.02
C LEU A 270 7.44 -12.21 -2.88
N ARG A 271 6.68 -11.14 -2.81
CA ARG A 271 5.24 -11.18 -2.54
C ARG A 271 4.90 -11.99 -1.29
N VAL A 272 5.64 -11.78 -0.20
CA VAL A 272 5.40 -12.40 1.10
C VAL A 272 4.90 -11.36 2.09
N GLY A 273 3.73 -11.62 2.64
CA GLY A 273 3.13 -10.97 3.79
C GLY A 273 2.51 -12.02 4.69
N TYR A 274 1.92 -11.58 5.77
CA TYR A 274 1.24 -12.47 6.70
C TYR A 274 0.08 -11.74 7.36
N LEU A 275 -0.92 -12.50 7.77
CA LEU A 275 -1.89 -12.08 8.75
C LEU A 275 -1.86 -13.01 9.95
N ILE A 276 -2.20 -12.46 11.09
CA ILE A 276 -2.48 -13.18 12.33
C ILE A 276 -3.89 -12.75 12.73
N ALA A 277 -4.75 -13.70 13.04
CA ALA A 277 -6.14 -13.38 13.35
C ALA A 277 -6.57 -14.02 14.68
N SER A 278 -7.54 -13.38 15.33
CA SER A 278 -8.21 -13.98 16.48
C SER A 278 -8.81 -15.35 16.13
N PRO A 279 -8.93 -16.28 17.11
CA PRO A 279 -9.31 -17.68 16.84
C PRO A 279 -10.63 -17.86 16.12
N ASP A 280 -11.57 -16.96 16.30
CA ASP A 280 -12.88 -16.96 15.66
C ASP A 280 -12.82 -16.63 14.16
N LEU A 281 -11.88 -15.76 13.74
CA LEU A 281 -11.76 -15.33 12.34
C LEU A 281 -10.88 -16.26 11.50
N PHE A 282 -9.83 -16.83 12.10
CA PHE A 282 -8.79 -17.58 11.38
C PHE A 282 -9.34 -18.69 10.48
N PRO A 283 -10.30 -19.58 10.93
CA PRO A 283 -10.81 -20.64 10.07
C PRO A 283 -11.53 -20.16 8.81
N HIS A 284 -12.16 -18.99 8.87
CA HIS A 284 -12.84 -18.37 7.73
C HIS A 284 -11.85 -17.77 6.74
N LEU A 285 -10.84 -17.06 7.23
CA LEU A 285 -9.76 -16.51 6.42
C LEU A 285 -8.97 -17.60 5.70
N LEU A 286 -8.69 -18.73 6.37
CA LEU A 286 -8.03 -19.89 5.76
C LEU A 286 -8.86 -20.47 4.60
N LYS A 287 -10.17 -20.65 4.75
CA LYS A 287 -11.05 -21.11 3.67
C LYS A 287 -11.06 -20.16 2.48
N LEU A 288 -11.07 -18.84 2.74
CA LEU A 288 -10.99 -17.83 1.68
C LEU A 288 -9.65 -17.86 0.97
N LYS A 289 -8.54 -18.04 1.69
CA LYS A 289 -7.19 -18.22 1.11
C LYS A 289 -7.12 -19.43 0.21
N GLN A 290 -7.65 -20.58 0.66
CA GLN A 290 -7.71 -21.81 -0.14
C GLN A 290 -8.47 -21.61 -1.45
N SER A 291 -9.58 -20.89 -1.42
CA SER A 291 -10.37 -20.60 -2.62
C SER A 291 -9.75 -19.53 -3.54
N ALA A 292 -8.87 -18.66 -3.00
CA ALA A 292 -8.27 -17.57 -3.76
C ALA A 292 -7.06 -18.04 -4.59
N ASP A 293 -6.08 -18.70 -3.97
CA ASP A 293 -4.82 -19.05 -4.61
C ASP A 293 -4.15 -20.32 -4.02
N LEU A 294 -4.89 -21.07 -3.22
CA LEU A 294 -4.47 -22.29 -2.54
C LEU A 294 -3.40 -22.03 -1.46
N HIS A 295 -2.24 -21.50 -1.81
CA HIS A 295 -1.15 -21.11 -0.90
C HIS A 295 -0.27 -20.03 -1.52
N THR A 296 0.46 -19.29 -0.69
CA THR A 296 1.48 -18.32 -1.14
C THR A 296 2.69 -19.05 -1.69
N ASN A 297 3.41 -18.46 -2.65
CA ASN A 297 4.59 -19.07 -3.27
C ASN A 297 5.63 -19.50 -2.22
N ARG A 298 6.06 -20.75 -2.30
CA ARG A 298 6.95 -21.36 -1.30
C ARG A 298 8.39 -20.86 -1.42
N VAL A 299 8.84 -20.54 -2.64
CA VAL A 299 10.17 -19.99 -2.88
C VAL A 299 10.34 -18.64 -2.17
N GLY A 300 9.35 -17.77 -2.28
CA GLY A 300 9.35 -16.49 -1.55
C GLY A 300 9.33 -16.66 -0.04
N GLN A 301 8.54 -17.62 0.47
CA GLN A 301 8.52 -17.97 1.89
C GLN A 301 9.89 -18.50 2.36
N TRP A 302 10.50 -19.37 1.58
CA TRP A 302 11.83 -19.92 1.90
C TRP A 302 12.89 -18.79 1.94
N GLN A 303 12.88 -17.86 0.99
CA GLN A 303 13.76 -16.70 1.01
C GLN A 303 13.55 -15.84 2.26
N ALA A 304 12.30 -15.59 2.65
CA ALA A 304 12.01 -14.83 3.88
C ALA A 304 12.52 -15.54 5.14
N MET A 305 12.41 -16.88 5.22
CA MET A 305 12.93 -17.69 6.34
C MET A 305 14.46 -17.62 6.49
N GLN A 306 15.21 -17.28 5.43
CA GLN A 306 16.68 -17.11 5.55
C GLN A 306 17.05 -15.81 6.30
N TRP A 307 16.10 -14.94 6.56
CA TRP A 307 16.28 -13.65 7.20
C TRP A 307 15.55 -13.55 8.54
N ILE A 308 14.24 -13.76 8.55
CA ILE A 308 13.39 -13.55 9.74
C ILE A 308 13.90 -14.38 10.92
N GLY A 309 14.05 -13.73 12.08
CA GLY A 309 14.52 -14.36 13.30
C GLY A 309 16.05 -14.56 13.39
N THR A 310 16.84 -14.07 12.42
CA THR A 310 18.31 -14.18 12.42
C THR A 310 18.98 -12.89 12.87
N GLU A 311 20.22 -12.98 13.42
CA GLU A 311 21.05 -11.80 13.72
C GLU A 311 21.33 -10.96 12.47
N ARG A 312 21.51 -11.61 11.32
CA ARG A 312 21.68 -10.94 10.01
C ARG A 312 20.49 -10.03 9.68
N TYR A 313 19.27 -10.46 9.98
CA TYR A 313 18.09 -9.64 9.77
C TYR A 313 18.06 -8.43 10.70
N GLN A 314 18.39 -8.63 11.97
CA GLN A 314 18.47 -7.51 12.93
C GLN A 314 19.50 -6.47 12.50
N GLN A 315 20.69 -6.92 12.06
CA GLN A 315 21.72 -6.02 11.53
C GLN A 315 21.23 -5.27 10.28
N HIS A 316 20.59 -5.95 9.35
CA HIS A 316 19.99 -5.33 8.16
C HIS A 316 18.94 -4.27 8.52
N LEU A 317 18.08 -4.53 9.51
CA LEU A 317 17.10 -3.55 9.99
C LEU A 317 17.76 -2.29 10.58
N LEU A 318 18.87 -2.44 11.30
CA LEU A 318 19.65 -1.30 11.81
C LEU A 318 20.22 -0.46 10.64
N GLU A 319 20.77 -1.10 9.64
CA GLU A 319 21.29 -0.44 8.42
C GLU A 319 20.19 0.29 7.65
N LEU A 320 19.02 -0.36 7.46
CA LEU A 320 17.86 0.25 6.84
C LEU A 320 17.39 1.50 7.59
N ARG A 321 17.30 1.42 8.92
CA ARG A 321 16.86 2.55 9.76
C ARG A 321 17.83 3.73 9.66
N SER A 322 19.14 3.48 9.68
CA SER A 322 20.15 4.52 9.50
C SER A 322 20.04 5.16 8.11
N PHE A 323 20.01 4.33 7.07
CA PHE A 323 19.92 4.76 5.68
C PHE A 323 18.67 5.63 5.41
N TYR A 324 17.51 5.20 5.88
CA TYR A 324 16.27 5.96 5.65
C TYR A 324 16.16 7.19 6.55
N ARG A 325 16.75 7.19 7.74
CA ARG A 325 16.85 8.39 8.58
C ARG A 325 17.64 9.48 7.88
N GLU A 326 18.83 9.16 7.35
CA GLU A 326 19.66 10.11 6.61
C GLU A 326 18.92 10.71 5.40
N ARG A 327 18.19 9.88 4.67
CA ARG A 327 17.35 10.34 3.54
C ARG A 327 16.19 11.21 3.98
N ARG A 328 15.51 10.86 5.07
CA ARG A 328 14.45 11.68 5.66
C ARG A 328 14.98 13.05 6.05
N ASP A 329 16.13 13.11 6.71
CA ASP A 329 16.74 14.35 7.19
C ASP A 329 17.17 15.26 6.03
N ALA A 330 17.77 14.69 4.99
CA ALA A 330 18.10 15.43 3.77
C ALA A 330 16.84 15.95 3.05
N PHE A 331 15.79 15.15 3.01
CA PHE A 331 14.50 15.52 2.42
C PHE A 331 13.83 16.64 3.23
N GLN A 332 13.82 16.54 4.56
CA GLN A 332 13.31 17.57 5.48
C GLN A 332 14.01 18.91 5.23
N ALA A 333 15.33 18.93 5.20
CA ALA A 333 16.10 20.13 4.95
C ALA A 333 15.80 20.76 3.57
N ALA A 334 15.55 19.96 2.55
CA ALA A 334 15.16 20.44 1.23
C ALA A 334 13.70 20.97 1.21
N LEU A 335 12.78 20.34 1.95
CA LEU A 335 11.42 20.86 2.13
C LEU A 335 11.42 22.21 2.83
N GLU A 336 12.18 22.39 3.88
CA GLU A 336 12.32 23.67 4.58
C GLU A 336 12.78 24.80 3.65
N ARG A 337 13.75 24.50 2.75
CA ARG A 337 14.24 25.49 1.77
C ARG A 337 13.21 25.86 0.70
N HIS A 338 12.40 24.90 0.24
CA HIS A 338 11.58 25.12 -0.96
C HIS A 338 10.08 25.23 -0.68
N PHE A 339 9.58 24.65 0.42
CA PHE A 339 8.17 24.54 0.74
C PHE A 339 7.74 25.24 2.04
N GLY A 340 8.65 25.84 2.80
CA GLY A 340 8.32 26.43 4.10
C GLY A 340 7.25 27.52 4.07
N ASP A 341 7.12 28.24 2.96
CA ASP A 341 6.07 29.23 2.70
C ASP A 341 4.79 28.62 2.07
N LEU A 342 4.87 27.41 1.46
CA LEU A 342 3.83 26.81 0.63
C LEU A 342 2.97 25.77 1.35
N ALA A 343 3.55 25.03 2.29
CA ALA A 343 2.90 23.87 2.89
C ALA A 343 3.27 23.68 4.36
N ASP A 344 2.44 22.96 5.07
CA ASP A 344 2.70 22.44 6.41
C ASP A 344 2.87 20.92 6.36
N TRP A 345 3.72 20.37 7.23
CA TRP A 345 3.96 18.92 7.39
C TRP A 345 4.52 18.58 8.77
N GLN A 346 4.44 17.32 9.12
CA GLN A 346 5.15 16.76 10.27
C GLN A 346 6.37 15.97 9.77
N THR A 347 7.49 16.09 10.49
CA THR A 347 8.68 15.26 10.21
C THR A 347 8.40 13.82 10.59
N PRO A 348 8.47 12.85 9.64
CA PRO A 348 8.20 11.46 9.92
C PRO A 348 9.20 10.86 10.92
N GLN A 349 8.72 10.14 11.94
CA GLN A 349 9.56 9.40 12.88
C GLN A 349 9.97 8.02 12.32
N GLY A 350 9.51 7.68 11.12
CA GLY A 350 9.75 6.41 10.44
C GLY A 350 8.99 6.33 9.12
N GLY A 351 8.91 5.13 8.56
CA GLY A 351 8.23 4.90 7.28
C GLY A 351 8.99 5.44 6.09
N LEU A 352 8.27 5.83 5.03
CA LEU A 352 8.86 6.21 3.74
C LEU A 352 8.32 7.51 3.15
N PHE A 353 7.43 8.25 3.86
CA PHE A 353 6.67 9.34 3.27
C PHE A 353 6.70 10.62 4.09
N PHE A 354 6.66 11.75 3.38
CA PHE A 354 6.15 13.03 3.88
C PHE A 354 4.73 13.23 3.35
N TRP A 355 3.87 13.80 4.19
CA TRP A 355 2.55 14.28 3.84
C TRP A 355 2.51 15.78 4.01
N LEU A 356 2.34 16.49 2.91
CA LEU A 356 2.28 17.95 2.88
C LEU A 356 0.83 18.39 2.71
N THR A 357 0.43 19.43 3.44
CA THR A 357 -0.83 20.14 3.24
C THR A 357 -0.52 21.55 2.77
N LEU A 358 -0.96 21.92 1.58
CA LEU A 358 -0.75 23.25 1.02
C LEU A 358 -1.52 24.30 1.82
N LYS A 359 -0.86 25.41 2.17
CA LYS A 359 -1.46 26.55 2.88
C LYS A 359 -2.56 27.23 2.05
N GLN A 360 -2.42 27.21 0.73
CA GLN A 360 -3.47 27.57 -0.23
C GLN A 360 -3.87 26.31 -0.99
N PRO A 361 -5.04 25.71 -0.73
CA PRO A 361 -5.45 24.43 -1.34
C PRO A 361 -5.57 24.54 -2.85
N LEU A 362 -5.05 23.54 -3.56
CA LEU A 362 -5.15 23.32 -4.99
C LEU A 362 -5.68 21.91 -5.24
N ASP A 363 -6.34 21.67 -6.38
CA ASP A 363 -6.57 20.31 -6.83
C ASP A 363 -5.24 19.69 -7.27
N THR A 364 -4.68 18.82 -6.43
CA THR A 364 -3.34 18.26 -6.66
C THR A 364 -3.32 17.21 -7.78
N ARG A 365 -4.49 16.71 -8.21
CA ARG A 365 -4.64 15.84 -9.40
C ARG A 365 -4.33 16.65 -10.67
N THR A 366 -4.83 17.88 -10.76
CA THR A 366 -4.52 18.80 -11.87
C THR A 366 -3.07 19.27 -11.81
N LEU A 367 -2.57 19.55 -10.59
CA LEU A 367 -1.19 19.97 -10.37
C LEU A 367 -0.17 18.91 -10.83
N LEU A 368 -0.50 17.63 -10.73
CA LEU A 368 0.37 16.53 -11.15
C LEU A 368 0.73 16.61 -12.64
N ALA A 369 -0.22 16.93 -13.51
CA ALA A 369 0.05 17.07 -14.95
C ALA A 369 1.11 18.16 -15.21
N GLN A 370 0.97 19.32 -14.55
CA GLN A 370 1.94 20.43 -14.65
C GLN A 370 3.32 20.03 -14.09
N ALA A 371 3.36 19.23 -13.02
CA ALA A 371 4.62 18.74 -12.45
C ALA A 371 5.32 17.75 -13.39
N LEU A 372 4.57 16.88 -14.06
CA LEU A 372 5.11 15.94 -15.06
C LEU A 372 5.70 16.66 -16.27
N ASP A 373 5.15 17.79 -16.70
CA ASP A 373 5.73 18.65 -17.74
C ASP A 373 7.09 19.25 -17.32
N GLN A 374 7.33 19.37 -16.01
CA GLN A 374 8.61 19.78 -15.42
C GLN A 374 9.49 18.59 -15.00
N ASN A 375 9.17 17.37 -15.46
CA ASN A 375 9.88 16.13 -15.14
C ASN A 375 9.92 15.84 -13.62
N VAL A 376 8.85 16.15 -12.89
CA VAL A 376 8.69 15.81 -11.47
C VAL A 376 7.37 15.07 -11.28
N ALA A 377 7.40 13.98 -10.51
CA ALA A 377 6.21 13.22 -10.16
C ALA A 377 6.02 13.16 -8.64
N PHE A 378 4.78 13.31 -8.19
CA PHE A 378 4.35 13.14 -6.80
C PHE A 378 3.03 12.37 -6.75
N MET A 379 2.57 11.99 -5.57
CA MET A 379 1.26 11.37 -5.41
C MET A 379 0.26 12.41 -4.90
N PRO A 380 -0.80 12.73 -5.69
CA PRO A 380 -1.90 13.59 -5.24
C PRO A 380 -2.55 13.07 -3.97
N GLY A 381 -3.03 13.97 -3.12
CA GLY A 381 -3.59 13.62 -1.82
C GLY A 381 -5.05 13.21 -1.86
N GLU A 382 -5.85 13.77 -2.76
CA GLU A 382 -7.28 13.56 -2.84
C GLU A 382 -7.68 12.07 -2.95
N PRO A 383 -6.97 11.22 -3.73
CA PRO A 383 -7.31 9.81 -3.86
C PRO A 383 -7.19 8.97 -2.58
N PHE A 384 -6.54 9.48 -1.54
CA PHE A 384 -6.43 8.80 -0.24
C PHE A 384 -7.64 9.02 0.68
N PHE A 385 -8.65 9.74 0.21
CA PHE A 385 -9.90 9.96 0.92
C PHE A 385 -11.07 9.23 0.24
N SER A 386 -12.06 8.82 1.03
CA SER A 386 -13.29 8.20 0.50
C SER A 386 -14.10 9.20 -0.35
N GLU A 387 -14.04 10.48 0.01
CA GLU A 387 -14.65 11.62 -0.67
C GLU A 387 -13.55 12.60 -1.15
N PRO A 388 -12.87 12.29 -2.27
CA PRO A 388 -11.68 13.01 -2.72
C PRO A 388 -11.88 14.51 -2.91
N ASP A 389 -13.05 14.93 -3.40
CA ASP A 389 -13.33 16.32 -3.76
C ASP A 389 -13.50 17.24 -2.54
N LEU A 390 -13.70 16.67 -1.35
CA LEU A 390 -13.80 17.43 -0.10
C LEU A 390 -12.43 17.73 0.55
N HIS A 391 -11.34 17.16 0.04
CA HIS A 391 -10.01 17.19 0.65
C HIS A 391 -8.90 17.64 -0.31
N PRO A 392 -9.00 18.80 -0.97
CA PRO A 392 -7.96 19.28 -1.87
C PRO A 392 -6.72 19.74 -1.12
N GLY A 393 -5.57 19.76 -1.80
CA GLY A 393 -4.37 20.46 -1.36
C GLY A 393 -3.37 19.63 -0.58
N SER A 394 -3.45 18.33 -0.60
CA SER A 394 -2.43 17.48 0.02
C SER A 394 -1.56 16.76 -1.00
N LEU A 395 -0.30 16.49 -0.64
CA LEU A 395 0.66 15.75 -1.46
C LEU A 395 1.36 14.70 -0.61
N ARG A 396 1.46 13.45 -1.12
CA ARG A 396 2.36 12.47 -0.54
C ARG A 396 3.66 12.43 -1.33
N LEU A 397 4.78 12.60 -0.63
CA LEU A 397 6.13 12.55 -1.18
C LEU A 397 6.92 11.39 -0.56
N ASN A 398 7.50 10.55 -1.38
CA ASN A 398 8.37 9.45 -0.95
C ASN A 398 9.83 9.91 -0.92
N PHE A 399 10.52 9.66 0.19
CA PHE A 399 11.94 10.01 0.36
C PHE A 399 12.89 8.81 0.21
N SER A 400 12.36 7.58 0.09
CA SER A 400 13.19 6.38 0.21
C SER A 400 14.08 6.09 -0.99
N HIS A 401 13.63 6.35 -2.23
CA HIS A 401 14.32 5.87 -3.43
C HIS A 401 14.84 6.96 -4.38
N ILE A 402 14.49 8.24 -4.13
CA ILE A 402 15.04 9.34 -4.94
C ILE A 402 16.57 9.38 -4.84
N ASP A 403 17.24 9.63 -5.95
CA ASP A 403 18.68 9.90 -5.98
C ASP A 403 18.96 11.19 -5.16
N PRO A 404 19.81 11.13 -4.12
CA PRO A 404 20.16 12.31 -3.32
C PRO A 404 20.68 13.50 -4.13
N ALA A 405 21.40 13.25 -5.22
CA ALA A 405 21.90 14.30 -6.10
C ALA A 405 20.79 15.05 -6.86
N ARG A 406 19.61 14.43 -7.02
CA ARG A 406 18.46 15.01 -7.73
C ARG A 406 17.38 15.55 -6.78
N LEU A 407 17.48 15.29 -5.49
CA LEU A 407 16.47 15.62 -4.49
C LEU A 407 16.16 17.12 -4.44
N ASP A 408 17.19 17.94 -4.28
CA ASP A 408 17.02 19.39 -4.11
C ASP A 408 16.41 20.04 -5.36
N GLU A 409 16.91 19.70 -6.53
CA GLU A 409 16.39 20.19 -7.82
C GLU A 409 14.94 19.72 -8.05
N GLY A 410 14.60 18.47 -7.69
CA GLY A 410 13.24 17.95 -7.82
C GLY A 410 12.24 18.71 -6.94
N LEU A 411 12.56 18.95 -5.67
CA LEU A 411 11.70 19.71 -4.77
C LEU A 411 11.61 21.18 -5.17
N LYS A 412 12.70 21.79 -5.64
CA LYS A 412 12.70 23.15 -6.19
C LYS A 412 11.74 23.29 -7.38
N ARG A 413 11.77 22.35 -8.34
CA ARG A 413 10.85 22.35 -9.49
C ARG A 413 9.40 22.18 -9.04
N LEU A 414 9.14 21.22 -8.16
CA LEU A 414 7.79 21.01 -7.63
C LEU A 414 7.26 22.26 -6.93
N ALA A 415 8.07 22.94 -6.12
CA ALA A 415 7.69 24.16 -5.45
C ALA A 415 7.38 25.29 -6.44
N ALA A 416 8.15 25.40 -7.54
CA ALA A 416 7.88 26.37 -8.60
C ALA A 416 6.54 26.13 -9.28
N VAL A 417 6.20 24.87 -9.56
CA VAL A 417 4.90 24.48 -10.13
C VAL A 417 3.76 24.85 -9.17
N VAL A 418 3.90 24.57 -7.86
CA VAL A 418 2.90 24.93 -6.84
C VAL A 418 2.69 26.46 -6.82
N ARG A 419 3.77 27.26 -6.76
CA ARG A 419 3.66 28.74 -6.76
C ARG A 419 2.97 29.25 -8.02
N GLN A 420 3.34 28.74 -9.20
CA GLN A 420 2.71 29.12 -10.45
C GLN A 420 1.20 28.84 -10.46
N ALA A 421 0.79 27.66 -9.99
CA ALA A 421 -0.61 27.28 -9.92
C ALA A 421 -1.40 28.15 -8.92
N GLN A 422 -0.82 28.47 -7.76
CA GLN A 422 -1.43 29.37 -6.78
C GLN A 422 -1.60 30.81 -7.32
N HIS A 423 -0.61 31.33 -8.04
CA HIS A 423 -0.71 32.62 -8.71
C HIS A 423 -1.80 32.63 -9.79
N ALA A 424 -1.91 31.56 -10.58
CA ALA A 424 -2.94 31.44 -11.60
C ALA A 424 -4.36 31.33 -11.02
N GLN A 425 -4.52 30.76 -9.83
CA GLN A 425 -5.80 30.67 -9.14
C GLN A 425 -6.23 32.02 -8.51
N ALA A 426 -5.26 32.88 -8.14
CA ALA A 426 -5.50 34.17 -7.54
C ALA A 426 -5.77 35.29 -8.55
N ALA A 427 -5.46 35.08 -9.85
CA ALA A 427 -5.65 36.03 -10.94
C ALA A 427 -7.02 35.83 -11.64
#